data_a39e44f669c2a528133b73a67220f05d
#
_entry.id   a39e44f669c2a528133b73a67220f05d
#
_cell.length_a   1.000
_cell.length_b   1.000
_cell.length_c   1.000
_cell.angle_alpha   90.00
_cell.angle_beta   90.00
_cell.angle_gamma   90.00
#
_symmetry.space_group_name_H-M   'P 1'
#
loop_
_entity.id
_entity.type
_entity.pdbx_description
1 polymer ?
#
loop_
_entity_poly.entity_id
_entity_poly.type
_entity_poly.pdbx_seq_one_letter_code
_entity_poly.pdbx_strand_id
1 'polypeptide(L)'
;YVNGSIVVYMDDDDYYPPQRVEHCVETLLANPTALCAGSSELYVYFKHIDKMYQSGPFGDTHATAGTFAFKKILLEHTKYDDNAALAEERSFLKDYTIPFVQLDPMKTILVFSHHHNSFDKKNMLQNSDPKYFKESSKQVRDFIRQENEEPIYNFFMKEIDELLENYLPGTPENKPDVIQQLNEIRDKREKMMHQQSTNKSASIMIEVPGQGKRPLSPPEIVQMLTQQQNQIKFLVNKVKELESAALQKQMNDAMNGQNFSYST
;
A
#
# COMPACT_ATOMS: atom_id res chain seq x y z
N TYR A 1 -1.96 26.17 10.21
CA TYR A 1 -3.20 26.99 10.40
C TYR A 1 -4.10 26.86 9.18
N VAL A 2 -4.79 25.72 9.06
CA VAL A 2 -5.69 25.43 7.92
C VAL A 2 -7.08 25.96 8.22
N ASN A 3 -7.61 26.83 7.33
CA ASN A 3 -8.97 27.37 7.46
C ASN A 3 -10.00 26.54 6.65
N GLY A 4 -9.56 25.85 5.58
CA GLY A 4 -10.42 25.00 4.75
C GLY A 4 -10.95 23.76 5.48
N SER A 5 -12.03 23.19 4.97
CA SER A 5 -12.64 21.95 5.48
C SER A 5 -11.95 20.67 4.95
N ILE A 6 -11.23 20.77 3.83
CA ILE A 6 -10.45 19.72 3.22
C ILE A 6 -9.01 20.22 3.04
N VAL A 7 -8.05 19.36 3.37
CA VAL A 7 -6.62 19.58 3.18
C VAL A 7 -6.18 18.68 2.03
N VAL A 8 -5.42 19.23 1.08
CA VAL A 8 -4.82 18.46 -0.03
C VAL A 8 -3.32 18.63 0.04
N TYR A 9 -2.58 17.53 0.07
CA TYR A 9 -1.12 17.55 0.05
C TYR A 9 -0.58 17.69 -1.36
N MET A 10 0.48 18.48 -1.49
CA MET A 10 1.29 18.63 -2.69
C MET A 10 2.73 18.85 -2.25
N ASP A 11 3.61 17.93 -2.62
CA ASP A 11 5.05 18.06 -2.44
C ASP A 11 5.61 19.03 -3.50
N ASP A 12 6.71 19.70 -3.24
CA ASP A 12 7.24 20.76 -4.09
C ASP A 12 8.19 20.25 -5.19
N ASP A 13 8.50 18.94 -5.17
CA ASP A 13 9.40 18.27 -6.11
C ASP A 13 8.70 17.27 -7.06
N ASP A 14 7.36 17.17 -6.98
CA ASP A 14 6.56 16.26 -7.80
C ASP A 14 5.51 17.01 -8.65
N TYR A 15 5.05 16.36 -9.73
CA TYR A 15 4.01 16.95 -10.57
C TYR A 15 2.61 16.51 -10.11
N TYR A 16 1.71 17.48 -10.02
CA TYR A 16 0.30 17.28 -9.70
C TYR A 16 -0.58 17.71 -10.88
N PRO A 17 -1.38 16.79 -11.45
CA PRO A 17 -2.28 17.09 -12.55
C PRO A 17 -3.29 18.21 -12.20
N PRO A 18 -3.76 19.00 -13.18
CA PRO A 18 -4.71 20.10 -12.95
C PRO A 18 -5.98 19.67 -12.23
N GLN A 19 -6.40 18.40 -12.38
CA GLN A 19 -7.59 17.83 -11.72
C GLN A 19 -7.35 17.45 -10.26
N ARG A 20 -6.13 17.55 -9.74
CA ARG A 20 -5.74 17.03 -8.42
C ARG A 20 -6.70 17.47 -7.31
N VAL A 21 -6.93 18.77 -7.18
CA VAL A 21 -7.73 19.33 -6.09
C VAL A 21 -9.21 18.98 -6.28
N GLU A 22 -9.76 19.21 -7.47
CA GLU A 22 -11.15 18.90 -7.81
C GLU A 22 -11.46 17.42 -7.55
N HIS A 23 -10.63 16.52 -8.09
CA HIS A 23 -10.78 15.08 -7.91
C HIS A 23 -10.80 14.67 -6.43
N CYS A 24 -9.91 15.22 -5.60
CA CYS A 24 -9.89 14.96 -4.16
C CYS A 24 -11.16 15.40 -3.45
N VAL A 25 -11.61 16.62 -3.76
CA VAL A 25 -12.81 17.21 -3.13
C VAL A 25 -14.05 16.42 -3.53
N GLU A 26 -14.24 16.16 -4.81
CA GLU A 26 -15.38 15.39 -5.32
C GLU A 26 -15.40 13.97 -4.72
N THR A 27 -14.25 13.30 -4.67
CA THR A 27 -14.15 11.94 -4.11
C THR A 27 -14.52 11.92 -2.62
N LEU A 28 -14.03 12.89 -1.83
CA LEU A 28 -14.34 12.97 -0.40
C LEU A 28 -15.81 13.38 -0.15
N LEU A 29 -16.41 14.19 -1.02
CA LEU A 29 -17.83 14.57 -0.93
C LEU A 29 -18.74 13.40 -1.32
N ALA A 30 -18.37 12.64 -2.35
CA ALA A 30 -19.10 11.44 -2.77
C ALA A 30 -19.02 10.29 -1.75
N ASN A 31 -18.03 10.32 -0.84
CA ASN A 31 -17.82 9.32 0.21
C ASN A 31 -17.88 9.99 1.61
N PRO A 32 -19.07 10.28 2.14
CA PRO A 32 -19.22 11.05 3.38
C PRO A 32 -18.57 10.42 4.60
N THR A 33 -18.50 9.10 4.66
CA THR A 33 -17.88 8.34 5.75
C THR A 33 -16.36 8.32 5.70
N ALA A 34 -15.75 8.50 4.52
CA ALA A 34 -14.31 8.58 4.39
C ALA A 34 -13.77 9.88 5.02
N LEU A 35 -12.74 9.77 5.81
CA LEU A 35 -12.05 10.89 6.44
C LEU A 35 -10.77 11.28 5.68
N CYS A 36 -10.17 10.33 4.98
CA CYS A 36 -8.98 10.52 4.16
C CYS A 36 -9.18 9.88 2.78
N ALA A 37 -8.56 10.48 1.78
CA ALA A 37 -8.42 9.97 0.42
C ALA A 37 -6.94 9.98 0.02
N GLY A 38 -6.54 9.05 -0.82
CA GLY A 38 -5.18 8.99 -1.36
C GLY A 38 -5.06 7.86 -2.36
N SER A 39 -3.89 7.64 -2.91
CA SER A 39 -3.68 6.56 -3.86
C SER A 39 -2.68 5.54 -3.32
N SER A 40 -3.08 4.27 -3.35
CA SER A 40 -2.18 3.14 -3.09
C SER A 40 -1.34 2.76 -4.30
N GLU A 41 -1.63 3.35 -5.45
CA GLU A 41 -0.90 3.23 -6.69
C GLU A 41 -0.38 4.60 -7.12
N LEU A 42 0.87 4.67 -7.52
CA LEU A 42 1.48 5.87 -8.10
C LEU A 42 2.51 5.51 -9.17
N TYR A 43 2.88 6.50 -9.95
CA TYR A 43 3.87 6.35 -11.01
C TYR A 43 5.11 7.16 -10.68
N VAL A 44 6.27 6.53 -10.86
CA VAL A 44 7.59 7.13 -10.62
C VAL A 44 8.38 7.14 -11.92
N TYR A 45 8.77 8.32 -12.37
CA TYR A 45 9.62 8.47 -13.54
C TYR A 45 11.10 8.58 -13.12
N PHE A 46 11.90 7.65 -13.64
CA PHE A 46 13.33 7.58 -13.40
C PHE A 46 14.08 8.21 -14.57
N LYS A 47 14.39 9.50 -14.47
CA LYS A 47 15.07 10.26 -15.55
C LYS A 47 16.38 9.61 -16.01
N HIS A 48 17.19 9.08 -15.12
CA HIS A 48 18.51 8.51 -15.41
C HIS A 48 18.47 7.27 -16.31
N ILE A 49 17.33 6.61 -16.43
CA ILE A 49 17.11 5.43 -17.31
C ILE A 49 15.97 5.65 -18.30
N ASP A 50 15.33 6.83 -18.28
CA ASP A 50 14.18 7.20 -19.12
C ASP A 50 13.05 6.16 -19.05
N LYS A 51 12.65 5.79 -17.83
CA LYS A 51 11.62 4.77 -17.61
C LYS A 51 10.62 5.18 -16.54
N MET A 52 9.37 4.80 -16.80
CA MET A 52 8.27 4.91 -15.85
C MET A 52 8.07 3.59 -15.12
N TYR A 53 7.89 3.66 -13.82
CA TYR A 53 7.52 2.51 -12.97
C TYR A 53 6.21 2.78 -12.27
N GLN A 54 5.41 1.73 -12.13
CA GLN A 54 4.22 1.69 -11.31
C GLN A 54 4.59 1.13 -9.94
N SER A 55 4.24 1.85 -8.88
CA SER A 55 4.34 1.42 -7.48
C SER A 55 2.95 1.18 -6.93
N GLY A 56 2.69 -0.01 -6.43
CA GLY A 56 1.37 -0.44 -5.99
C GLY A 56 0.53 -1.14 -7.08
N PRO A 57 -0.78 -1.33 -6.83
CA PRO A 57 -1.50 -0.95 -5.61
C PRO A 57 -1.16 -1.81 -4.39
N PHE A 58 -1.07 -1.19 -3.20
CA PHE A 58 -0.73 -1.87 -1.95
C PHE A 58 -1.96 -2.30 -1.14
N GLY A 59 -3.13 -1.74 -1.40
CA GLY A 59 -4.39 -2.09 -0.76
C GLY A 59 -5.36 -0.91 -0.66
N ASP A 60 -6.61 -1.22 -0.34
CA ASP A 60 -7.72 -0.26 -0.41
C ASP A 60 -7.66 0.84 0.67
N THR A 61 -6.97 0.60 1.77
CA THR A 61 -6.80 1.56 2.88
C THR A 61 -5.39 2.15 2.95
N HIS A 62 -4.49 1.71 2.07
CA HIS A 62 -3.13 2.22 1.97
C HIS A 62 -3.05 3.39 1.00
N ALA A 63 -2.18 4.36 1.30
CA ALA A 63 -1.74 5.37 0.34
C ALA A 63 -0.44 6.02 0.82
N THR A 64 0.29 6.66 -0.09
CA THR A 64 1.49 7.44 0.20
C THR A 64 1.10 8.86 0.59
N ALA A 65 1.80 9.48 1.55
CA ALA A 65 1.47 10.81 2.11
C ALA A 65 1.32 11.90 1.06
N GLY A 66 2.20 11.97 0.06
CA GLY A 66 2.10 12.94 -1.04
C GLY A 66 0.81 12.83 -1.88
N THR A 67 0.07 11.71 -1.73
CA THR A 67 -1.23 11.52 -2.38
C THR A 67 -2.41 11.94 -1.51
N PHE A 68 -2.21 12.31 -0.25
CA PHE A 68 -3.30 12.53 0.70
C PHE A 68 -4.16 13.75 0.38
N ALA A 69 -5.45 13.56 0.57
CA ALA A 69 -6.41 14.61 0.83
C ALA A 69 -7.31 14.15 1.99
N PHE A 70 -7.61 15.01 2.95
CA PHE A 70 -8.40 14.61 4.10
C PHE A 70 -9.31 15.72 4.60
N LYS A 71 -10.41 15.32 5.22
CA LYS A 71 -11.30 16.23 5.92
C LYS A 71 -10.60 16.77 7.17
N LYS A 72 -10.64 18.07 7.40
CA LYS A 72 -9.98 18.71 8.55
C LYS A 72 -10.36 18.08 9.89
N ILE A 73 -11.57 17.55 10.02
CA ILE A 73 -12.04 16.84 11.23
C ILE A 73 -11.16 15.63 11.57
N LEU A 74 -10.46 15.04 10.59
CA LEU A 74 -9.52 13.93 10.85
C LEU A 74 -8.44 14.32 11.86
N LEU A 75 -8.01 15.60 11.87
CA LEU A 75 -6.98 16.10 12.80
C LEU A 75 -7.41 16.10 14.27
N GLU A 76 -8.71 15.95 14.56
CA GLU A 76 -9.21 15.73 15.92
C GLU A 76 -8.99 14.28 16.40
N HIS A 77 -8.74 13.36 15.45
CA HIS A 77 -8.62 11.95 15.73
C HIS A 77 -7.19 11.43 15.57
N THR A 78 -6.35 12.10 14.78
CA THR A 78 -4.98 11.68 14.52
C THR A 78 -4.04 12.87 14.32
N LYS A 79 -2.75 12.62 14.47
CA LYS A 79 -1.66 13.55 14.13
C LYS A 79 -0.48 12.79 13.58
N TYR A 80 0.43 13.49 12.93
CA TYR A 80 1.72 12.93 12.57
C TYR A 80 2.56 12.66 13.82
N ASP A 81 3.41 11.64 13.75
CA ASP A 81 4.42 11.43 14.78
C ASP A 81 5.58 12.41 14.54
N ASP A 82 5.83 13.29 15.50
CA ASP A 82 6.86 14.33 15.41
C ASP A 82 8.29 13.73 15.27
N ASN A 83 8.46 12.44 15.57
CA ASN A 83 9.74 11.73 15.43
C ASN A 83 9.84 10.91 14.14
N ALA A 84 8.78 10.81 13.35
CA ALA A 84 8.80 10.09 12.09
C ALA A 84 9.28 10.99 10.96
N ALA A 85 10.46 10.71 10.40
CA ALA A 85 10.96 11.37 9.20
C ALA A 85 10.64 10.58 7.92
N LEU A 86 10.17 9.35 8.04
CA LEU A 86 9.81 8.44 6.94
C LEU A 86 8.61 7.56 7.33
N ALA A 87 7.79 7.18 6.33
CA ALA A 87 6.66 6.27 6.47
C ALA A 87 5.64 6.71 7.54
N GLU A 88 5.45 8.01 7.65
CA GLU A 88 4.55 8.67 8.60
C GLU A 88 3.08 8.33 8.35
N GLU A 89 2.76 7.84 7.14
CA GLU A 89 1.39 7.50 6.72
C GLU A 89 0.75 6.46 7.65
N ARG A 90 1.54 5.50 8.09
CA ARG A 90 1.05 4.41 8.93
C ARG A 90 0.55 4.93 10.27
N SER A 91 1.30 5.84 10.89
CA SER A 91 0.91 6.47 12.15
C SER A 91 -0.31 7.38 11.96
N PHE A 92 -0.28 8.22 10.92
CA PHE A 92 -1.36 9.15 10.61
C PHE A 92 -2.68 8.44 10.29
N LEU A 93 -2.64 7.33 9.55
CA LEU A 93 -3.80 6.50 9.24
C LEU A 93 -4.14 5.46 10.33
N LYS A 94 -3.49 5.51 11.51
CA LYS A 94 -3.68 4.58 12.63
C LYS A 94 -3.63 3.11 12.19
N ASP A 95 -2.48 2.71 11.66
CA ASP A 95 -2.30 1.38 11.05
C ASP A 95 -3.33 1.07 9.95
N TYR A 96 -3.67 2.09 9.13
CA TYR A 96 -4.62 1.99 8.01
C TYR A 96 -6.06 1.64 8.42
N THR A 97 -6.47 2.03 9.62
CA THR A 97 -7.84 1.83 10.14
C THR A 97 -8.76 3.04 9.95
N ILE A 98 -8.21 4.19 9.58
CA ILE A 98 -8.99 5.39 9.27
C ILE A 98 -9.90 5.11 8.06
N PRO A 99 -11.19 5.51 8.10
CA PRO A 99 -12.08 5.42 6.95
C PRO A 99 -11.49 6.13 5.73
N PHE A 100 -11.25 5.37 4.65
CA PHE A 100 -10.42 5.77 3.54
C PHE A 100 -11.09 5.52 2.20
N VAL A 101 -10.78 6.34 1.18
CA VAL A 101 -11.21 6.14 -0.20
C VAL A 101 -10.03 6.33 -1.16
N GLN A 102 -9.93 5.46 -2.16
CA GLN A 102 -8.88 5.51 -3.17
C GLN A 102 -9.13 6.61 -4.20
N LEU A 103 -8.05 7.28 -4.60
CA LEU A 103 -8.02 8.25 -5.70
C LEU A 103 -7.51 7.58 -6.98
N ASP A 104 -7.92 8.12 -8.13
CA ASP A 104 -7.36 7.78 -9.42
C ASP A 104 -5.89 8.22 -9.48
N PRO A 105 -4.91 7.30 -9.63
CA PRO A 105 -3.50 7.64 -9.64
C PRO A 105 -3.12 8.62 -10.75
N MET A 106 -3.84 8.57 -11.90
CA MET A 106 -3.57 9.47 -13.03
C MET A 106 -4.01 10.93 -12.79
N LYS A 107 -4.86 11.16 -11.78
CA LYS A 107 -5.31 12.48 -11.34
C LYS A 107 -4.67 12.92 -10.03
N THR A 108 -3.74 12.12 -9.50
CA THR A 108 -3.22 12.31 -8.15
C THR A 108 -1.81 12.89 -8.16
N ILE A 109 -0.82 12.18 -8.70
CA ILE A 109 0.59 12.59 -8.67
C ILE A 109 1.38 11.86 -9.75
N LEU A 110 2.39 12.53 -10.32
CA LEU A 110 3.51 11.90 -11.00
C LEU A 110 4.79 12.23 -10.23
N VAL A 111 5.43 11.20 -9.72
CA VAL A 111 6.65 11.33 -8.92
C VAL A 111 7.88 11.34 -9.82
N PHE A 112 8.77 12.32 -9.61
CA PHE A 112 10.06 12.36 -10.28
C PHE A 112 11.19 11.88 -9.36
N SER A 113 12.00 10.93 -9.85
CA SER A 113 13.16 10.46 -9.12
C SER A 113 14.38 11.34 -9.42
N HIS A 114 14.87 12.05 -8.42
CA HIS A 114 16.08 12.85 -8.45
C HIS A 114 16.92 12.64 -7.19
N HIS A 115 18.16 13.14 -7.18
CA HIS A 115 19.12 12.86 -6.11
C HIS A 115 18.84 13.59 -4.78
N HIS A 116 17.98 14.60 -4.79
CA HIS A 116 17.53 15.32 -3.58
C HIS A 116 16.28 14.71 -2.91
N ASN A 117 15.67 13.66 -3.48
CA ASN A 117 14.57 13.01 -2.79
C ASN A 117 15.00 12.52 -1.41
N SER A 118 14.15 12.70 -0.40
CA SER A 118 14.42 12.24 0.97
C SER A 118 14.69 10.74 1.05
N PHE A 119 14.03 9.95 0.21
CA PHE A 119 14.29 8.53 0.01
C PHE A 119 14.89 8.33 -1.40
N ASP A 120 16.06 7.68 -1.47
CA ASP A 120 16.65 7.32 -2.77
C ASP A 120 15.79 6.28 -3.49
N LYS A 121 14.93 6.78 -4.38
CA LYS A 121 14.02 5.94 -5.16
C LYS A 121 14.73 4.93 -6.06
N LYS A 122 16.02 5.15 -6.41
CA LYS A 122 16.82 4.19 -7.20
C LYS A 122 16.98 2.84 -6.50
N ASN A 123 16.98 2.82 -5.17
CA ASN A 123 17.00 1.58 -4.40
C ASN A 123 15.76 0.71 -4.65
N MET A 124 14.65 1.29 -5.07
CA MET A 124 13.44 0.54 -5.42
C MET A 124 13.64 -0.32 -6.67
N LEU A 125 14.46 0.11 -7.63
CA LEU A 125 14.75 -0.65 -8.84
C LEU A 125 15.44 -2.00 -8.57
N GLN A 126 16.17 -2.10 -7.47
CA GLN A 126 16.95 -3.30 -7.12
C GLN A 126 16.28 -4.16 -6.06
N ASN A 127 15.54 -3.56 -5.14
CA ASN A 127 15.14 -4.19 -3.88
C ASN A 127 13.62 -4.30 -3.70
N SER A 128 12.80 -3.88 -4.69
CA SER A 128 11.34 -3.97 -4.59
C SER A 128 10.79 -5.30 -5.11
N ASP A 129 9.69 -5.73 -4.51
CA ASP A 129 8.94 -6.88 -4.99
C ASP A 129 8.31 -6.55 -6.37
N PRO A 130 8.58 -7.34 -7.43
CA PRO A 130 8.02 -7.13 -8.77
C PRO A 130 6.48 -7.14 -8.80
N LYS A 131 5.85 -7.71 -7.79
CA LYS A 131 4.40 -7.69 -7.63
C LYS A 131 3.87 -6.27 -7.44
N TYR A 132 4.61 -5.44 -6.71
CA TYR A 132 4.20 -4.09 -6.34
C TYR A 132 5.00 -2.98 -7.02
N PHE A 133 6.11 -3.33 -7.67
CA PHE A 133 6.94 -2.36 -8.36
C PHE A 133 7.40 -2.93 -9.69
N LYS A 134 6.85 -2.38 -10.78
CA LYS A 134 7.06 -2.90 -12.15
C LYS A 134 7.18 -1.77 -13.15
N GLU A 135 7.91 -2.01 -14.23
CA GLU A 135 7.99 -1.09 -15.36
C GLU A 135 6.59 -0.88 -15.96
N SER A 136 6.27 0.36 -16.28
CA SER A 136 4.99 0.80 -16.84
C SER A 136 5.19 1.27 -18.28
N SER A 137 4.20 1.00 -19.12
CA SER A 137 4.14 1.54 -20.50
C SER A 137 3.72 3.02 -20.56
N LYS A 138 3.34 3.61 -19.43
CA LYS A 138 2.98 5.03 -19.37
C LYS A 138 4.20 5.93 -19.55
N GLN A 139 3.95 7.11 -20.06
CA GLN A 139 4.96 8.14 -20.29
C GLN A 139 4.61 9.41 -19.50
N VAL A 140 5.59 10.29 -19.32
CA VAL A 140 5.38 11.61 -18.69
C VAL A 140 4.27 12.38 -19.39
N ARG A 141 4.15 12.26 -20.72
CA ARG A 141 3.09 12.88 -21.52
C ARG A 141 1.68 12.33 -21.27
N ASP A 142 1.55 11.19 -20.61
CA ASP A 142 0.23 10.69 -20.16
C ASP A 142 -0.31 11.48 -18.97
N PHE A 143 0.55 12.20 -18.26
CA PHE A 143 0.22 13.07 -17.14
C PHE A 143 0.22 14.55 -17.54
N ILE A 144 1.32 15.04 -18.11
CA ILE A 144 1.48 16.42 -18.55
C ILE A 144 1.05 16.51 -20.01
N ARG A 145 -0.25 16.72 -20.25
CA ARG A 145 -0.89 16.55 -21.56
C ARG A 145 -1.15 17.84 -22.30
N GLN A 146 -1.36 18.94 -21.57
CA GLN A 146 -1.87 20.17 -22.15
C GLN A 146 -0.71 21.02 -22.74
N GLU A 147 -0.98 21.72 -23.82
CA GLU A 147 0.02 22.63 -24.45
C GLU A 147 0.45 23.76 -23.51
N ASN A 148 -0.43 24.25 -22.67
CA ASN A 148 -0.13 25.26 -21.65
C ASN A 148 0.74 24.72 -20.51
N GLU A 149 0.94 23.41 -20.39
CA GLU A 149 1.81 22.77 -19.42
C GLU A 149 3.21 22.50 -19.98
N GLU A 150 3.51 22.89 -21.21
CA GLU A 150 4.85 22.71 -21.81
C GLU A 150 6.00 23.30 -20.97
N PRO A 151 5.86 24.48 -20.32
CA PRO A 151 6.87 24.96 -19.40
C PRO A 151 7.11 24.02 -18.21
N ILE A 152 6.04 23.42 -17.67
CA ILE A 152 6.12 22.46 -16.55
C ILE A 152 6.83 21.17 -17.00
N TYR A 153 6.47 20.66 -18.18
CA TYR A 153 7.16 19.51 -18.76
C TYR A 153 8.66 19.78 -18.94
N ASN A 154 9.04 20.95 -19.50
CA ASN A 154 10.42 21.32 -19.70
C ASN A 154 11.16 21.47 -18.37
N PHE A 155 10.54 22.05 -17.35
CA PHE A 155 11.09 22.14 -16.01
C PHE A 155 11.48 20.77 -15.48
N PHE A 156 10.57 19.82 -15.41
CA PHE A 156 10.86 18.49 -14.88
C PHE A 156 11.81 17.66 -15.76
N MET A 157 11.70 17.80 -17.08
CA MET A 157 12.50 16.98 -18.01
C MET A 157 13.90 17.54 -18.27
N LYS A 158 14.12 18.85 -18.18
CA LYS A 158 15.36 19.48 -18.63
C LYS A 158 16.04 20.34 -17.59
N GLU A 159 15.28 21.06 -16.74
CA GLU A 159 15.83 22.16 -15.93
C GLU A 159 16.08 21.75 -14.48
N ILE A 160 15.24 20.88 -13.90
CA ILE A 160 15.28 20.57 -12.47
C ILE A 160 16.63 20.02 -11.99
N ASP A 161 17.32 19.21 -12.78
CA ASP A 161 18.58 18.61 -12.35
C ASP A 161 19.68 19.66 -12.18
N GLU A 162 19.78 20.61 -13.11
CA GLU A 162 20.74 21.73 -13.04
C GLU A 162 20.43 22.65 -11.84
N LEU A 163 19.15 22.92 -11.59
CA LEU A 163 18.73 23.72 -10.45
C LEU A 163 19.05 23.04 -9.11
N LEU A 164 18.91 21.71 -9.06
CA LEU A 164 19.22 20.94 -7.87
C LEU A 164 20.71 20.75 -7.60
N GLU A 165 21.59 20.78 -8.62
CA GLU A 165 23.04 20.64 -8.43
C GLU A 165 23.62 21.64 -7.43
N ASN A 166 23.09 22.86 -7.40
CA ASN A 166 23.55 23.95 -6.54
C ASN A 166 22.63 24.17 -5.31
N TYR A 167 21.60 23.35 -5.12
CA TYR A 167 20.67 23.49 -4.01
C TYR A 167 21.13 22.71 -2.77
N LEU A 168 22.15 23.25 -2.08
CA LEU A 168 22.75 22.61 -0.90
C LEU A 168 21.75 22.23 0.21
N PRO A 169 20.72 23.02 0.55
CA PRO A 169 19.78 22.67 1.60
C PRO A 169 19.02 21.35 1.33
N GLY A 170 18.85 20.98 0.07
CA GLY A 170 18.18 19.74 -0.33
C GLY A 170 19.05 18.49 -0.28
N THR A 171 20.36 18.61 -0.05
CA THR A 171 21.28 17.47 -0.05
C THR A 171 20.98 16.50 1.11
N PRO A 172 21.19 15.18 0.92
CA PRO A 172 20.94 14.17 1.95
C PRO A 172 21.67 14.46 3.27
N GLU A 173 22.87 15.02 3.21
CA GLU A 173 23.70 15.36 4.39
C GLU A 173 23.00 16.37 5.31
N ASN A 174 22.12 17.19 4.77
CA ASN A 174 21.32 18.16 5.53
C ASN A 174 20.03 17.59 6.09
N LYS A 175 19.80 16.26 5.95
CA LYS A 175 18.64 15.54 6.46
C LYS A 175 19.07 14.42 7.43
N PRO A 176 19.71 14.75 8.57
CA PRO A 176 20.30 13.75 9.48
C PRO A 176 19.27 12.78 10.04
N ASP A 177 18.05 13.25 10.33
CA ASP A 177 16.96 12.41 10.88
C ASP A 177 16.49 11.37 9.85
N VAL A 178 16.42 11.75 8.58
CA VAL A 178 16.10 10.85 7.48
C VAL A 178 17.18 9.77 7.32
N ILE A 179 18.45 10.19 7.33
CA ILE A 179 19.60 9.26 7.21
C ILE A 179 19.60 8.28 8.37
N GLN A 180 19.37 8.75 9.59
CA GLN A 180 19.30 7.88 10.76
C GLN A 180 18.19 6.84 10.63
N GLN A 181 16.97 7.25 10.26
CA GLN A 181 15.83 6.33 10.13
C GLN A 181 16.03 5.33 8.97
N LEU A 182 16.63 5.74 7.86
CA LEU A 182 17.00 4.83 6.78
C LEU A 182 17.97 3.74 7.25
N ASN A 183 18.97 4.10 8.05
CA ASN A 183 19.91 3.15 8.63
C ASN A 183 19.20 2.18 9.59
N GLU A 184 18.33 2.67 10.46
CA GLU A 184 17.54 1.84 11.37
C GLU A 184 16.62 0.85 10.62
N ILE A 185 15.98 1.30 9.53
CA ILE A 185 15.14 0.43 8.68
C ILE A 185 16.00 -0.64 8.02
N ARG A 186 17.18 -0.28 7.50
CA ARG A 186 18.11 -1.23 6.89
C ARG A 186 18.55 -2.28 7.90
N ASP A 187 18.99 -1.87 9.08
CA ASP A 187 19.44 -2.76 10.13
C ASP A 187 18.34 -3.72 10.62
N LYS A 188 17.10 -3.22 10.72
CA LYS A 188 15.94 -4.07 11.03
C LYS A 188 15.68 -5.12 9.95
N ARG A 189 15.76 -4.74 8.68
CA ARG A 189 15.59 -5.67 7.55
C ARG A 189 16.69 -6.74 7.52
N GLU A 190 17.94 -6.34 7.72
CA GLU A 190 19.07 -7.28 7.79
C GLU A 190 18.92 -8.29 8.94
N LYS A 191 18.52 -7.81 10.14
CA LYS A 191 18.23 -8.66 11.28
C LYS A 191 17.08 -9.64 10.99
N MET A 192 16.01 -9.19 10.36
CA MET A 192 14.89 -10.07 9.97
C MET A 192 15.31 -11.10 8.93
N MET A 193 16.10 -10.73 7.92
CA MET A 193 16.64 -11.66 6.92
C MET A 193 17.58 -12.69 7.58
N HIS A 194 18.41 -12.27 8.51
CA HIS A 194 19.30 -13.15 9.24
C HIS A 194 18.52 -14.14 10.13
N GLN A 195 17.47 -13.66 10.82
CA GLN A 195 16.57 -14.52 11.59
C GLN A 195 15.79 -15.50 10.71
N GLN A 196 15.35 -15.07 9.53
CA GLN A 196 14.68 -15.95 8.58
C GLN A 196 15.64 -16.99 7.99
N SER A 197 16.90 -16.64 7.75
CA SER A 197 17.92 -17.58 7.29
C SER A 197 18.29 -18.59 8.36
N THR A 198 18.39 -18.18 9.63
CA THR A 198 18.61 -19.08 10.76
C THR A 198 17.39 -19.96 11.06
N ASN A 199 16.19 -19.45 10.92
CA ASN A 199 14.95 -20.25 11.04
C ASN A 199 14.74 -21.21 9.85
N LYS A 200 15.25 -20.90 8.65
CA LYS A 200 15.27 -21.85 7.53
C LYS A 200 16.19 -23.06 7.80
N SER A 201 17.11 -22.95 8.75
CA SER A 201 17.91 -24.08 9.23
C SER A 201 17.20 -24.92 10.30
N ALA A 202 16.06 -24.50 10.82
CA ALA A 202 15.23 -25.32 11.69
C ALA A 202 14.47 -26.33 10.81
N SER A 203 15.05 -27.49 10.61
CA SER A 203 14.38 -28.61 9.93
C SER A 203 13.15 -29.02 10.74
N ILE A 204 11.98 -29.08 10.08
CA ILE A 204 10.80 -29.67 10.69
C ILE A 204 11.07 -31.15 10.90
N MET A 205 11.11 -31.55 12.16
CA MET A 205 11.38 -32.97 12.55
C MET A 205 10.05 -33.72 12.62
N ILE A 206 9.98 -34.89 11.98
CA ILE A 206 8.85 -35.81 12.15
C ILE A 206 9.34 -37.04 12.92
N GLU A 207 8.43 -37.60 13.70
CA GLU A 207 8.63 -38.89 14.40
C GLU A 207 8.10 -40.01 13.50
N VAL A 208 9.00 -40.87 13.06
CA VAL A 208 8.65 -42.03 12.22
C VAL A 208 8.58 -43.27 13.13
N PRO A 209 7.45 -43.96 13.18
CA PRO A 209 7.32 -45.16 13.99
C PRO A 209 8.45 -46.18 13.67
N GLY A 210 9.21 -46.58 14.68
CA GLY A 210 10.32 -47.54 14.56
C GLY A 210 11.65 -46.99 14.03
N GLN A 211 11.74 -45.73 13.63
CA GLN A 211 12.95 -45.08 13.06
C GLN A 211 13.41 -43.82 13.82
N GLY A 212 12.61 -43.34 14.79
CA GLY A 212 12.92 -42.12 15.54
C GLY A 212 12.62 -40.83 14.77
N LYS A 213 13.23 -39.72 15.24
CA LYS A 213 13.01 -38.37 14.64
C LYS A 213 13.93 -38.14 13.47
N ARG A 214 13.40 -37.74 12.31
CA ARG A 214 14.17 -37.29 11.15
C ARG A 214 13.66 -35.95 10.60
N PRO A 215 14.50 -35.16 9.93
CA PRO A 215 14.05 -33.95 9.27
C PRO A 215 13.18 -34.29 8.05
N LEU A 216 12.13 -33.46 7.83
CA LEU A 216 11.35 -33.49 6.61
C LEU A 216 12.14 -32.86 5.47
N SER A 217 12.11 -33.48 4.31
CA SER A 217 12.62 -32.90 3.09
C SER A 217 11.66 -31.83 2.53
N PRO A 218 12.13 -30.84 1.74
CA PRO A 218 11.27 -29.82 1.14
C PRO A 218 10.08 -30.39 0.36
N PRO A 219 10.20 -31.45 -0.45
CA PRO A 219 9.04 -32.07 -1.12
C PRO A 219 8.01 -32.64 -0.15
N GLU A 220 8.44 -33.26 0.94
CA GLU A 220 7.54 -33.82 1.96
C GLU A 220 6.78 -32.71 2.69
N ILE A 221 7.42 -31.57 2.96
CA ILE A 221 6.76 -30.40 3.55
C ILE A 221 5.66 -29.89 2.61
N VAL A 222 5.95 -29.73 1.31
CA VAL A 222 4.98 -29.30 0.30
C VAL A 222 3.80 -30.28 0.22
N GLN A 223 4.08 -31.57 0.23
CA GLN A 223 3.05 -32.60 0.19
C GLN A 223 2.12 -32.54 1.42
N MET A 224 2.70 -32.41 2.62
CA MET A 224 1.92 -32.26 3.86
C MET A 224 1.05 -31.02 3.85
N LEU A 225 1.58 -29.86 3.43
CA LEU A 225 0.83 -28.61 3.33
C LEU A 225 -0.32 -28.73 2.32
N THR A 226 -0.08 -29.36 1.17
CA THR A 226 -1.10 -29.60 0.15
C THR A 226 -2.22 -30.51 0.71
N GLN A 227 -1.85 -31.54 1.44
CA GLN A 227 -2.81 -32.46 2.06
C GLN A 227 -3.66 -31.75 3.12
N GLN A 228 -3.05 -30.95 4.00
CA GLN A 228 -3.77 -30.12 4.96
C GLN A 228 -4.71 -29.13 4.29
N GLN A 229 -4.27 -28.48 3.23
CA GLN A 229 -5.08 -27.54 2.48
C GLN A 229 -6.32 -28.18 1.85
N ASN A 230 -6.17 -29.41 1.34
CA ASN A 230 -7.29 -30.19 0.81
C ASN A 230 -8.25 -30.64 1.92
N GLN A 231 -7.74 -31.02 3.08
CA GLN A 231 -8.58 -31.32 4.25
C GLN A 231 -9.37 -30.10 4.73
N ILE A 232 -8.74 -28.93 4.80
CA ILE A 232 -9.41 -27.69 5.16
C ILE A 232 -10.53 -27.37 4.17
N LYS A 233 -10.26 -27.46 2.85
CA LYS A 233 -11.31 -27.27 1.83
C LYS A 233 -12.48 -28.23 1.98
N PHE A 234 -12.18 -29.50 2.23
CA PHE A 234 -13.22 -30.50 2.46
C PHE A 234 -14.08 -30.16 3.69
N LEU A 235 -13.45 -29.82 4.82
CA LEU A 235 -14.15 -29.46 6.04
C LEU A 235 -14.99 -28.20 5.88
N VAL A 236 -14.46 -27.16 5.20
CA VAL A 236 -15.22 -25.92 4.91
C VAL A 236 -16.45 -26.21 4.07
N ASN A 237 -16.34 -27.06 3.05
CA ASN A 237 -17.49 -27.45 2.25
C ASN A 237 -18.52 -28.26 3.07
N LYS A 238 -18.05 -29.14 3.95
CA LYS A 238 -18.91 -29.91 4.84
C LYS A 238 -19.66 -29.04 5.84
N VAL A 239 -18.99 -28.03 6.39
CA VAL A 239 -19.65 -27.03 7.26
C VAL A 239 -20.73 -26.28 6.49
N LYS A 240 -20.47 -25.80 5.28
CA LYS A 240 -21.47 -25.13 4.43
C LYS A 240 -22.69 -26.03 4.11
N GLU A 241 -22.45 -27.29 3.82
CA GLU A 241 -23.55 -28.27 3.62
C GLU A 241 -24.41 -28.42 4.87
N LEU A 242 -23.79 -28.56 6.05
CA LEU A 242 -24.50 -28.71 7.33
C LEU A 242 -25.28 -27.44 7.70
N GLU A 243 -24.67 -26.24 7.48
CA GLU A 243 -25.37 -24.98 7.69
C GLU A 243 -26.58 -24.83 6.78
N SER A 244 -26.43 -25.16 5.50
CA SER A 244 -27.55 -25.14 4.55
C SER A 244 -28.66 -26.12 4.93
N ALA A 245 -28.32 -27.33 5.36
CA ALA A 245 -29.27 -28.32 5.81
C ALA A 245 -30.00 -27.91 7.11
N ALA A 246 -29.25 -27.26 8.04
CA ALA A 246 -29.83 -26.74 9.28
C ALA A 246 -30.83 -25.60 9.00
N LEU A 247 -30.46 -24.68 8.07
CA LEU A 247 -31.34 -23.59 7.66
C LEU A 247 -32.63 -24.11 6.99
N GLN A 248 -32.46 -25.08 6.11
CA GLN A 248 -33.61 -25.72 5.42
C GLN A 248 -34.57 -26.45 6.39
N LYS A 249 -33.99 -27.09 7.42
CA LYS A 249 -34.79 -27.70 8.51
C LYS A 249 -35.56 -26.65 9.31
N GLN A 250 -34.90 -25.54 9.70
CA GLN A 250 -35.57 -24.44 10.40
C GLN A 250 -36.71 -23.82 9.58
N MET A 251 -36.50 -23.63 8.27
CA MET A 251 -37.56 -23.12 7.37
C MET A 251 -38.74 -24.10 7.30
N ASN A 252 -38.50 -25.40 7.17
CA ASN A 252 -39.56 -26.43 7.12
C ASN A 252 -40.32 -26.51 8.46
N ASP A 253 -39.64 -26.44 9.58
CA ASP A 253 -40.26 -26.43 10.91
C ASP A 253 -41.11 -25.17 11.12
N ALA A 254 -40.67 -24.01 10.65
CA ALA A 254 -41.44 -22.76 10.69
C ALA A 254 -42.70 -22.81 9.78
N MET A 255 -42.60 -23.40 8.59
CA MET A 255 -43.75 -23.58 7.68
C MET A 255 -44.77 -24.56 8.22
N ASN A 256 -44.35 -25.66 8.84
CA ASN A 256 -45.26 -26.65 9.44
C ASN A 256 -45.90 -26.13 10.73
N GLY A 257 -45.25 -25.25 11.49
CA GLY A 257 -45.80 -24.59 12.68
C GLY A 257 -46.92 -23.58 12.38
N GLN A 258 -46.97 -23.01 11.16
CA GLN A 258 -48.04 -22.09 10.76
C GLN A 258 -49.33 -22.76 10.29
N ASN A 259 -49.30 -24.05 9.98
CA ASN A 259 -50.49 -24.80 9.52
C ASN A 259 -51.40 -25.30 10.66
N PHE A 260 -51.12 -25.03 11.94
CA PHE A 260 -51.90 -25.45 13.08
C PHE A 260 -52.80 -24.36 13.71
N SER A 261 -52.91 -23.16 13.10
CA SER A 261 -53.68 -22.04 13.69
C SER A 261 -54.93 -21.64 12.91
N TYR A 262 -55.44 -22.47 11.99
CA TYR A 262 -56.73 -22.25 11.31
C TYR A 262 -57.63 -23.50 11.39
N SER A 263 -58.11 -23.80 12.57
CA SER A 263 -59.31 -24.65 12.77
C SER A 263 -59.81 -24.49 14.19
N THR A 264 -60.55 -23.44 14.44
CA THR A 264 -61.78 -23.37 15.29
C THR A 264 -62.50 -22.08 14.98
#